data_09434e4d661ad871fcaee13b1f84e1f6
#
_entry.id   09434e4d661ad871fcaee13b1f84e1f6
#
_cell.length_a   1.000
_cell.length_b   1.000
_cell.length_c   1.000
_cell.angle_alpha   90.00
_cell.angle_beta   90.00
_cell.angle_gamma   90.00
#
_symmetry.space_group_name_H-M   'P 1'
#
loop_
_entity.id
_entity.type
_entity.pdbx_description
1 polymer ?
#
loop_
_entity_poly.entity_id
_entity_poly.type
_entity_poly.pdbx_seq_one_letter_code
_entity_poly.pdbx_strand_id
1 'polypeptide(L)'
;MALGLSVDSVAPGWEPVRDALLENLASGMDRGAGVSVYHRGTCVVDLMGGHRDRNGEVPYGPDTLQVVFSTTKGITALCVAMCVERGLLSYDAPVADYWPEFAARGKGAITVRELMSHRAGLYTVDGPITLAEALDWGTVTQRLADTAPLFEPGSAH
;
A
#
# COMPACT_ATOMS: atom_id res chain seq x y z
N MET A 1 -3.26 32.93 -3.67
CA MET A 1 -4.61 32.37 -3.99
C MET A 1 -5.08 31.58 -2.80
N ALA A 2 -6.34 31.71 -2.38
CA ALA A 2 -6.87 30.89 -1.29
C ALA A 2 -6.80 29.42 -1.74
N LEU A 3 -6.17 28.58 -0.91
CA LEU A 3 -6.18 27.14 -1.09
C LEU A 3 -7.63 26.68 -0.84
N GLY A 4 -8.40 26.55 -1.92
CA GLY A 4 -9.80 26.12 -1.86
C GLY A 4 -9.90 24.61 -1.83
N LEU A 5 -10.94 24.10 -1.18
CA LEU A 5 -11.36 22.73 -1.34
C LEU A 5 -12.09 22.57 -2.68
N SER A 6 -11.77 21.54 -3.43
CA SER A 6 -12.48 21.14 -4.65
C SER A 6 -13.68 20.22 -4.33
N VAL A 7 -13.61 19.53 -3.20
CA VAL A 7 -14.71 18.77 -2.60
C VAL A 7 -14.74 19.13 -1.12
N ASP A 8 -15.92 19.54 -0.59
CA ASP A 8 -16.13 19.91 0.81
C ASP A 8 -17.48 19.36 1.29
N SER A 9 -17.45 18.13 1.80
CA SER A 9 -18.60 17.48 2.42
C SER A 9 -18.20 16.99 3.80
N VAL A 10 -18.79 17.59 4.85
CA VAL A 10 -18.51 17.27 6.25
C VAL A 10 -19.80 17.22 7.04
N ALA A 11 -20.06 16.08 7.67
CA ALA A 11 -21.18 15.92 8.56
C ALA A 11 -20.97 16.70 9.88
N PRO A 12 -22.06 17.15 10.54
CA PRO A 12 -21.96 17.84 11.82
C PRO A 12 -21.15 17.05 12.86
N GLY A 13 -20.21 17.73 13.53
CA GLY A 13 -19.28 17.16 14.51
C GLY A 13 -17.97 16.62 13.94
N TRP A 14 -17.78 16.64 12.61
CA TRP A 14 -16.55 16.20 11.93
C TRP A 14 -15.75 17.38 11.36
N GLU A 15 -16.17 18.61 11.61
CA GLU A 15 -15.51 19.83 11.16
C GLU A 15 -14.01 19.90 11.49
N PRO A 16 -13.51 19.37 12.64
CA PRO A 16 -12.09 19.37 12.95
C PRO A 16 -11.22 18.65 11.90
N VAL A 17 -11.78 17.67 11.17
CA VAL A 17 -11.03 17.00 10.08
C VAL A 17 -10.81 17.97 8.91
N ARG A 18 -11.81 18.76 8.56
CA ARG A 18 -11.69 19.81 7.52
C ARG A 18 -10.69 20.88 7.95
N ASP A 19 -10.78 21.32 9.19
CA ASP A 19 -9.92 22.37 9.72
C ASP A 19 -8.45 21.94 9.70
N ALA A 20 -8.15 20.69 10.08
CA ALA A 20 -6.81 20.10 10.00
C ALA A 20 -6.30 20.00 8.56
N LEU A 21 -7.13 19.59 7.60
CA LEU A 21 -6.75 19.56 6.19
C LEU A 21 -6.42 20.95 5.67
N LEU A 22 -7.26 21.94 5.98
CA LEU A 22 -7.04 23.33 5.57
C LEU A 22 -5.75 23.91 6.19
N GLU A 23 -5.45 23.58 7.44
CA GLU A 23 -4.20 24.00 8.10
C GLU A 23 -2.97 23.39 7.42
N ASN A 24 -3.01 22.09 7.10
CA ASN A 24 -1.91 21.42 6.39
C ASN A 24 -1.67 22.03 5.01
N LEU A 25 -2.73 22.30 4.26
CA LEU A 25 -2.62 22.95 2.95
C LEU A 25 -2.09 24.39 3.08
N ALA A 26 -2.58 25.15 4.07
CA ALA A 26 -2.18 26.55 4.29
C ALA A 26 -0.72 26.67 4.74
N SER A 27 -0.24 25.74 5.57
CA SER A 27 1.15 25.70 6.05
C SER A 27 2.14 25.21 4.98
N GLY A 28 1.65 24.62 3.88
CA GLY A 28 2.46 23.99 2.86
C GLY A 28 3.00 22.61 3.25
N MET A 29 2.53 22.03 4.36
CA MET A 29 2.83 20.65 4.76
C MET A 29 2.33 19.69 3.69
N ASP A 30 1.11 19.88 3.22
CA ASP A 30 0.54 19.21 2.06
C ASP A 30 0.38 20.18 0.89
N ARG A 31 0.71 19.70 -0.31
CA ARG A 31 0.47 20.46 -1.54
C ARG A 31 -0.96 20.27 -2.04
N GLY A 32 -1.43 19.06 -2.00
CA GLY A 32 -2.79 18.66 -2.30
C GLY A 32 -3.05 17.31 -1.66
N ALA A 33 -4.28 17.15 -1.18
CA ALA A 33 -4.68 15.93 -0.48
C ALA A 33 -6.18 15.70 -0.60
N GLY A 34 -6.57 14.43 -0.35
CA GLY A 34 -7.95 14.02 -0.19
C GLY A 34 -8.11 13.16 1.05
N VAL A 35 -9.24 13.31 1.73
CA VAL A 35 -9.61 12.48 2.87
C VAL A 35 -11.09 12.13 2.82
N SER A 36 -11.39 10.82 2.93
CA SER A 36 -12.77 10.34 3.07
C SER A 36 -12.88 9.49 4.32
N VAL A 37 -13.90 9.75 5.12
CA VAL A 37 -14.18 9.01 6.36
C VAL A 37 -15.58 8.43 6.32
N TYR A 38 -15.68 7.14 6.61
CA TYR A 38 -16.94 6.44 6.78
C TYR A 38 -17.12 6.05 8.24
N HIS A 39 -18.27 6.42 8.82
CA HIS A 39 -18.66 6.01 10.15
C HIS A 39 -19.99 5.26 10.08
N ARG A 40 -20.00 4.00 10.55
CA ARG A 40 -21.19 3.12 10.52
C ARG A 40 -21.85 3.02 9.14
N GLY A 41 -21.04 2.94 8.09
CA GLY A 41 -21.49 2.81 6.70
C GLY A 41 -21.90 4.13 6.03
N THR A 42 -21.87 5.26 6.74
CA THR A 42 -22.19 6.58 6.19
C THR A 42 -20.92 7.38 5.95
N CYS A 43 -20.76 7.98 4.76
CA CYS A 43 -19.69 8.94 4.52
C CYS A 43 -19.96 10.20 5.34
N VAL A 44 -19.07 10.49 6.28
CA VAL A 44 -19.19 11.64 7.19
C VAL A 44 -18.19 12.75 6.86
N VAL A 45 -17.14 12.43 6.10
CA VAL A 45 -16.18 13.39 5.56
C VAL A 45 -15.81 12.96 4.14
N ASP A 46 -15.84 13.91 3.22
CA ASP A 46 -15.28 13.76 1.88
C ASP A 46 -14.71 15.12 1.47
N LEU A 47 -13.39 15.24 1.51
CA LEU A 47 -12.67 16.48 1.33
C LEU A 47 -11.53 16.29 0.35
N MET A 48 -11.36 17.24 -0.57
CA MET A 48 -10.20 17.28 -1.47
C MET A 48 -9.81 18.74 -1.69
N GLY A 49 -8.51 19.02 -1.73
CA GLY A 49 -8.06 20.40 -1.93
C GLY A 49 -6.57 20.51 -2.24
N GLY A 50 -6.16 21.74 -2.53
CA GLY A 50 -4.82 22.06 -2.95
C GLY A 50 -4.56 21.78 -4.43
N HIS A 51 -3.33 21.41 -4.79
CA HIS A 51 -2.89 21.23 -6.17
C HIS A 51 -2.16 19.89 -6.34
N ARG A 52 -2.34 19.25 -7.50
CA ARG A 52 -1.67 17.98 -7.83
C ARG A 52 -0.29 18.15 -8.47
N ASP A 53 0.03 19.36 -8.92
CA ASP A 53 1.29 19.68 -9.59
C ASP A 53 2.21 20.55 -8.73
N ARG A 54 3.49 20.55 -9.09
CA ARG A 54 4.51 21.29 -8.34
C ARG A 54 4.34 22.81 -8.45
N ASN A 55 3.79 23.31 -9.57
CA ASN A 55 3.65 24.73 -9.85
C ASN A 55 2.40 25.34 -9.16
N GLY A 56 1.47 24.53 -8.66
CA GLY A 56 0.22 25.00 -8.08
C GLY A 56 -0.78 25.52 -9.13
N GLU A 57 -0.74 24.97 -10.33
CA GLU A 57 -1.60 25.37 -11.45
C GLU A 57 -2.81 24.46 -11.63
N VAL A 58 -2.66 23.17 -11.28
CA VAL A 58 -3.68 22.18 -11.49
C VAL A 58 -4.31 21.76 -10.16
N PRO A 59 -5.62 22.02 -9.95
CA PRO A 59 -6.29 21.64 -8.70
C PRO A 59 -6.23 20.13 -8.41
N TYR A 60 -6.12 19.79 -7.14
CA TYR A 60 -6.33 18.43 -6.66
C TYR A 60 -7.85 18.17 -6.56
N GLY A 61 -8.32 17.08 -7.12
CA GLY A 61 -9.75 16.74 -7.18
C GLY A 61 -10.00 15.24 -7.32
N PRO A 62 -11.26 14.83 -7.50
CA PRO A 62 -11.67 13.43 -7.45
C PRO A 62 -10.99 12.54 -8.51
N ASP A 63 -10.59 13.11 -9.64
CA ASP A 63 -9.89 12.37 -10.70
C ASP A 63 -8.36 12.42 -10.57
N THR A 64 -7.82 12.94 -9.45
CA THR A 64 -6.38 13.00 -9.22
C THR A 64 -5.84 11.61 -8.88
N LEU A 65 -4.94 11.10 -9.71
CA LEU A 65 -4.19 9.89 -9.42
C LEU A 65 -2.94 10.23 -8.62
N GLN A 66 -2.74 9.53 -7.52
CA GLN A 66 -1.60 9.71 -6.63
C GLN A 66 -0.92 8.38 -6.35
N VAL A 67 0.42 8.37 -6.38
CA VAL A 67 1.20 7.21 -5.97
C VAL A 67 1.11 7.07 -4.45
N VAL A 68 0.64 5.91 -3.99
CA VAL A 68 0.40 5.64 -2.56
C VAL A 68 1.44 4.70 -1.94
N PHE A 69 2.50 4.36 -2.68
CA PHE A 69 3.61 3.50 -2.22
C PHE A 69 3.11 2.28 -1.42
N SER A 70 3.60 2.11 -0.19
CA SER A 70 3.33 0.93 0.65
C SER A 70 1.86 0.75 1.08
N THR A 71 1.01 1.76 0.95
CA THR A 71 -0.44 1.59 1.12
C THR A 71 -0.99 0.54 0.13
N THR A 72 -0.33 0.37 -1.02
CA THR A 72 -0.62 -0.69 -2.00
C THR A 72 -0.57 -2.09 -1.38
N LYS A 73 0.24 -2.32 -0.33
CA LYS A 73 0.29 -3.63 0.37
C LYS A 73 -1.07 -4.01 0.97
N GLY A 74 -1.81 -3.03 1.50
CA GLY A 74 -3.17 -3.24 1.99
C GLY A 74 -4.13 -3.70 0.90
N ILE A 75 -4.03 -3.10 -0.29
CA ILE A 75 -4.83 -3.51 -1.46
C ILE A 75 -4.41 -4.91 -1.93
N THR A 76 -3.10 -5.20 -1.96
CA THR A 76 -2.61 -6.55 -2.28
C THR A 76 -3.15 -7.59 -1.29
N ALA A 77 -3.14 -7.29 0.01
CA ALA A 77 -3.70 -8.18 1.03
C ALA A 77 -5.20 -8.42 0.82
N LEU A 78 -5.96 -7.39 0.44
CA LEU A 78 -7.37 -7.52 0.08
C LEU A 78 -7.56 -8.44 -1.14
N CYS A 79 -6.75 -8.26 -2.20
CA CYS A 79 -6.79 -9.13 -3.38
C CYS A 79 -6.49 -10.60 -3.02
N VAL A 80 -5.51 -10.83 -2.14
CA VAL A 80 -5.19 -12.19 -1.65
C VAL A 80 -6.38 -12.76 -0.86
N ALA A 81 -7.01 -11.98 0.01
CA ALA A 81 -8.19 -12.41 0.75
C ALA A 81 -9.36 -12.80 -0.19
N MET A 82 -9.58 -12.04 -1.26
CA MET A 82 -10.56 -12.37 -2.30
C MET A 82 -10.22 -13.68 -3.04
N CYS A 83 -8.94 -13.93 -3.30
CA CYS A 83 -8.50 -15.20 -3.89
C CYS A 83 -8.74 -16.38 -2.94
N VAL A 84 -8.50 -16.19 -1.64
CA VAL A 84 -8.77 -17.21 -0.62
C VAL A 84 -10.27 -17.49 -0.51
N GLU A 85 -11.12 -16.46 -0.49
CA GLU A 85 -12.58 -16.60 -0.47
C GLU A 85 -13.09 -17.42 -1.67
N ARG A 86 -12.46 -17.24 -2.83
CA ARG A 86 -12.79 -17.94 -4.08
C ARG A 86 -12.17 -19.34 -4.18
N GLY A 87 -11.42 -19.79 -3.17
CA GLY A 87 -10.73 -21.09 -3.18
C GLY A 87 -9.54 -21.18 -4.13
N LEU A 88 -9.02 -20.05 -4.63
CA LEU A 88 -7.86 -20.00 -5.53
C LEU A 88 -6.53 -20.05 -4.76
N LEU A 89 -6.54 -19.65 -3.49
CA LEU A 89 -5.41 -19.67 -2.57
C LEU A 89 -5.85 -20.19 -1.21
N SER A 90 -4.89 -20.71 -0.43
CA SER A 90 -5.07 -20.98 1.00
C SER A 90 -3.99 -20.27 1.79
N TYR A 91 -4.35 -19.61 2.88
CA TYR A 91 -3.37 -18.98 3.77
C TYR A 91 -2.40 -20.00 4.40
N ASP A 92 -2.85 -21.23 4.61
CA ASP A 92 -2.08 -22.29 5.28
C ASP A 92 -1.30 -23.17 4.30
N ALA A 93 -1.49 -22.98 2.99
CA ALA A 93 -0.70 -23.67 1.97
C ALA A 93 0.69 -23.03 1.82
N PRO A 94 1.72 -23.83 1.49
CA PRO A 94 3.02 -23.31 1.09
C PRO A 94 2.92 -22.36 -0.10
N VAL A 95 3.70 -21.27 -0.09
CA VAL A 95 3.83 -20.38 -1.25
C VAL A 95 4.32 -21.14 -2.48
N ALA A 96 5.17 -22.15 -2.27
CA ALA A 96 5.73 -22.99 -3.33
C ALA A 96 4.68 -23.78 -4.13
N ASP A 97 3.48 -24.00 -3.58
CA ASP A 97 2.37 -24.66 -4.31
C ASP A 97 1.85 -23.75 -5.46
N TYR A 98 2.03 -22.44 -5.34
CA TYR A 98 1.59 -21.43 -6.33
C TYR A 98 2.76 -20.80 -7.08
N TRP A 99 3.96 -20.83 -6.49
CA TRP A 99 5.20 -20.29 -7.01
C TRP A 99 6.35 -21.25 -6.72
N PRO A 100 6.56 -22.29 -7.56
CA PRO A 100 7.51 -23.39 -7.29
C PRO A 100 8.95 -22.91 -7.08
N GLU A 101 9.40 -21.88 -7.78
CA GLU A 101 10.76 -21.34 -7.67
C GLU A 101 11.05 -20.78 -6.27
N PHE A 102 10.00 -20.37 -5.56
CA PHE A 102 10.11 -19.87 -4.18
C PHE A 102 10.59 -20.93 -3.20
N ALA A 103 10.46 -22.23 -3.51
CA ALA A 103 10.94 -23.31 -2.64
C ALA A 103 12.46 -23.32 -2.41
N ALA A 104 13.24 -22.62 -3.26
CA ALA A 104 14.69 -22.56 -3.14
C ALA A 104 15.13 -22.00 -1.78
N ARG A 105 16.36 -22.35 -1.38
CA ARG A 105 17.02 -21.85 -0.16
C ARG A 105 16.25 -22.15 1.14
N GLY A 106 15.57 -23.30 1.21
CA GLY A 106 14.86 -23.73 2.42
C GLY A 106 13.49 -23.10 2.63
N LYS A 107 12.92 -22.40 1.63
CA LYS A 107 11.63 -21.71 1.73
C LYS A 107 10.41 -22.56 1.40
N GLY A 108 10.59 -23.84 1.07
CA GLY A 108 9.51 -24.69 0.56
C GLY A 108 8.31 -24.87 1.50
N ALA A 109 8.49 -24.68 2.81
CA ALA A 109 7.42 -24.78 3.80
C ALA A 109 6.79 -23.45 4.22
N ILE A 110 7.32 -22.31 3.75
CA ILE A 110 6.79 -20.98 4.08
C ILE A 110 5.37 -20.85 3.54
N THR A 111 4.43 -20.58 4.43
CA THR A 111 3.02 -20.44 4.08
C THR A 111 2.69 -19.07 3.49
N VAL A 112 1.58 -19.00 2.75
CA VAL A 112 1.03 -17.72 2.27
C VAL A 112 0.77 -16.78 3.44
N ARG A 113 0.31 -17.29 4.59
CA ARG A 113 0.09 -16.52 5.82
C ARG A 113 1.37 -15.85 6.32
N GLU A 114 2.48 -16.58 6.40
CA GLU A 114 3.77 -16.06 6.86
C GLU A 114 4.32 -15.02 5.89
N LEU A 115 4.20 -15.24 4.58
CA LEU A 115 4.59 -14.27 3.57
C LEU A 115 3.79 -12.97 3.71
N MET A 116 2.45 -13.07 3.77
CA MET A 116 1.55 -11.92 3.82
C MET A 116 1.62 -11.14 5.13
N SER A 117 2.14 -11.74 6.20
CA SER A 117 2.33 -11.11 7.50
C SER A 117 3.79 -10.70 7.77
N HIS A 118 4.64 -10.64 6.75
CA HIS A 118 6.07 -10.28 6.84
C HIS A 118 6.89 -11.19 7.77
N ARG A 119 6.52 -12.47 7.88
CA ARG A 119 7.17 -13.45 8.75
C ARG A 119 8.01 -14.48 7.99
N ALA A 120 8.20 -14.28 6.69
CA ALA A 120 8.98 -15.19 5.84
C ALA A 120 10.50 -15.04 5.97
N GLY A 121 11.00 -14.02 6.72
CA GLY A 121 12.42 -13.73 6.83
C GLY A 121 13.01 -13.04 5.60
N LEU A 122 12.18 -12.50 4.72
CA LEU A 122 12.57 -11.90 3.45
C LEU A 122 12.19 -10.41 3.43
N TYR A 123 13.12 -9.51 3.74
CA TYR A 123 12.90 -8.07 3.67
C TYR A 123 13.82 -7.36 2.66
N THR A 124 14.75 -8.10 2.05
CA THR A 124 15.65 -7.60 1.01
C THR A 124 16.00 -8.75 0.05
N VAL A 125 16.68 -8.44 -1.02
CA VAL A 125 17.33 -9.40 -1.92
C VAL A 125 18.84 -9.44 -1.65
N ASP A 126 19.51 -10.55 -1.97
CA ASP A 126 20.94 -10.67 -1.81
C ASP A 126 21.69 -9.72 -2.73
N GLY A 127 22.66 -8.98 -2.15
CA GLY A 127 23.49 -8.04 -2.86
C GLY A 127 22.79 -6.73 -3.29
N PRO A 128 23.52 -5.84 -3.98
CA PRO A 128 22.97 -4.56 -4.41
C PRO A 128 21.91 -4.75 -5.51
N ILE A 129 20.93 -3.85 -5.54
CA ILE A 129 19.89 -3.77 -6.58
C ILE A 129 19.83 -2.34 -7.11
N THR A 130 19.87 -2.17 -8.42
CA THR A 130 19.69 -0.87 -9.07
C THR A 130 18.20 -0.53 -9.15
N LEU A 131 17.88 0.75 -9.36
CA LEU A 131 16.50 1.18 -9.55
C LEU A 131 15.85 0.50 -10.77
N ALA A 132 16.60 0.31 -11.85
CA ALA A 132 16.09 -0.36 -13.05
C ALA A 132 15.71 -1.82 -12.77
N GLU A 133 16.58 -2.55 -12.06
CA GLU A 133 16.28 -3.93 -11.61
C GLU A 133 15.11 -3.98 -10.64
N ALA A 134 15.01 -3.01 -9.72
CA ALA A 134 13.91 -2.95 -8.75
C ALA A 134 12.54 -2.67 -9.41
N LEU A 135 12.54 -2.06 -10.60
CA LEU A 135 11.34 -1.82 -11.40
C LEU A 135 11.05 -2.96 -12.39
N ASP A 136 11.97 -3.89 -12.57
CA ASP A 136 11.75 -5.08 -13.40
C ASP A 136 11.17 -6.22 -12.58
N TRP A 137 9.90 -6.53 -12.81
CA TRP A 137 9.16 -7.55 -12.06
C TRP A 137 9.84 -8.92 -12.08
N GLY A 138 10.29 -9.36 -13.26
CA GLY A 138 10.95 -10.66 -13.43
C GLY A 138 12.24 -10.76 -12.61
N THR A 139 13.09 -9.75 -12.69
CA THR A 139 14.35 -9.70 -11.94
C THR A 139 14.11 -9.71 -10.43
N VAL A 140 13.18 -8.89 -9.92
CA VAL A 140 12.92 -8.82 -8.47
C VAL A 140 12.35 -10.13 -7.94
N THR A 141 11.37 -10.71 -8.61
CA THR A 141 10.75 -11.97 -8.17
C THR A 141 11.76 -13.11 -8.21
N GLN A 142 12.59 -13.22 -9.26
CA GLN A 142 13.62 -14.24 -9.33
C GLN A 142 14.65 -14.08 -8.21
N ARG A 143 15.13 -12.88 -7.95
CA ARG A 143 16.09 -12.62 -6.86
C ARG A 143 15.49 -12.95 -5.49
N LEU A 144 14.20 -12.64 -5.25
CA LEU A 144 13.52 -13.04 -4.02
C LEU A 144 13.39 -14.56 -3.89
N ALA A 145 13.13 -15.27 -4.99
CA ALA A 145 13.11 -16.72 -4.99
C ALA A 145 14.49 -17.32 -4.66
N ASP A 146 15.58 -16.69 -5.11
CA ASP A 146 16.95 -17.15 -4.87
C ASP A 146 17.52 -16.71 -3.49
N THR A 147 16.89 -15.76 -2.81
CA THR A 147 17.33 -15.25 -1.49
C THR A 147 16.96 -16.22 -0.38
N ALA A 148 17.89 -16.48 0.54
CA ALA A 148 17.62 -17.26 1.75
C ALA A 148 16.91 -16.41 2.80
N PRO A 149 16.05 -16.99 3.65
CA PRO A 149 15.52 -16.30 4.81
C PRO A 149 16.63 -15.83 5.77
N LEU A 150 16.52 -14.62 6.31
CA LEU A 150 17.50 -14.05 7.23
C LEU A 150 17.26 -14.47 8.68
N PHE A 151 16.09 -15.01 8.96
CA PHE A 151 15.73 -15.63 10.24
C PHE A 151 14.77 -16.78 9.99
N GLU A 152 14.56 -17.61 11.00
CA GLU A 152 13.62 -18.73 10.95
C GLU A 152 12.22 -18.25 10.59
N PRO A 153 11.62 -18.68 9.47
CA PRO A 153 10.27 -18.29 9.09
C PRO A 153 9.26 -18.53 10.23
N GLY A 154 8.39 -17.57 10.46
CA GLY A 154 7.42 -17.63 11.54
C GLY A 154 7.95 -17.19 12.91
N SER A 155 9.26 -17.06 13.13
CA SER A 155 9.84 -16.74 14.44
C SER A 155 9.84 -15.23 14.76
N ALA A 156 9.85 -14.37 13.75
CA ALA A 156 9.92 -12.93 13.88
C ALA A 156 9.11 -12.22 12.77
N HIS A 157 9.02 -10.89 12.91
CA HIS A 157 8.34 -9.97 11.99
C HIS A 157 9.28 -8.85 11.58
#